data_d3153eb7d511f939fe246ee3b5b563da
#
_entry.id   d3153eb7d511f939fe246ee3b5b563da
#
_cell.length_a   1.000
_cell.length_b   1.000
_cell.length_c   1.000
_cell.angle_alpha   90.00
_cell.angle_beta   90.00
_cell.angle_gamma   90.00
#
_symmetry.space_group_name_H-M   'P 1'
#
loop_
_entity.id
_entity.type
_entity.pdbx_description
1 polymer ?
#
loop_
_entity_poly.entity_id
_entity_poly.type
_entity_poly.pdbx_seq_one_letter_code
_entity_poly.pdbx_strand_id
1 'polypeptide(L)'
;MTEAAEQPRIAPLPPSDWPTGMRDALAPLRPPNPRHPYPKTEGRPKGLNVLGTFAHHPELTHAFMTFNGHILFTSTLAPRDRELIVLRVAALRNSIYEWEQHAVIAGDNGIDEDAVARVAAGPDEPGWTPLEHAMLRAVDELVRDATISGATWTVLEEGFDDQQILDLVFTVGAYDVLAMALNVCGTPLDDDLKRP
;
A
#
# COMPACT_ATOMS: atom_id res chain seq x y z
N MET A 1 29.75 13.67 4.45
CA MET A 1 29.85 12.31 5.00
C MET A 1 28.65 11.58 4.45
N THR A 2 28.81 10.76 3.42
CA THR A 2 27.77 9.90 2.87
C THR A 2 27.51 8.82 3.93
N GLU A 3 26.34 8.88 4.56
CA GLU A 3 25.85 7.77 5.38
C GLU A 3 25.85 6.52 4.48
N ALA A 4 26.64 5.52 4.83
CA ALA A 4 26.62 4.26 4.13
C ALA A 4 25.18 3.70 4.26
N ALA A 5 24.52 3.47 3.13
CA ALA A 5 23.18 2.89 3.15
C ALA A 5 23.21 1.65 4.03
N GLU A 6 22.40 1.65 5.08
CA GLU A 6 22.33 0.54 6.03
C GLU A 6 21.97 -0.73 5.24
N GLN A 7 22.76 -1.78 5.38
CA GLN A 7 22.50 -3.03 4.64
C GLN A 7 21.18 -3.63 5.11
N PRO A 8 20.36 -4.18 4.18
CA PRO A 8 19.11 -4.80 4.55
C PRO A 8 19.34 -5.97 5.52
N ARG A 9 18.50 -6.09 6.54
CA ARG A 9 18.55 -7.20 7.52
C ARG A 9 18.15 -8.53 6.87
N ILE A 10 17.21 -8.45 5.90
CA ILE A 10 16.85 -9.56 5.01
C ILE A 10 17.05 -9.06 3.59
N ALA A 11 18.14 -9.48 2.96
CA ALA A 11 18.45 -9.05 1.59
C ALA A 11 17.44 -9.63 0.59
N PRO A 12 16.86 -8.81 -0.31
CA PRO A 12 15.98 -9.35 -1.35
C PRO A 12 16.70 -10.37 -2.23
N LEU A 13 16.06 -11.51 -2.48
CA LEU A 13 16.56 -12.48 -3.45
C LEU A 13 16.33 -11.93 -4.87
N PRO A 14 17.32 -12.00 -5.77
CA PRO A 14 17.09 -11.66 -7.17
C PRO A 14 16.13 -12.67 -7.80
N PRO A 15 15.39 -12.31 -8.86
CA PRO A 15 14.40 -13.18 -9.49
C PRO A 15 14.96 -14.55 -9.95
N SER A 16 16.26 -14.63 -10.27
CA SER A 16 16.96 -15.89 -10.61
C SER A 16 16.99 -16.89 -9.46
N ASP A 17 16.95 -16.41 -8.23
CA ASP A 17 17.15 -17.20 -7.01
C ASP A 17 15.82 -17.47 -6.27
N TRP A 18 14.72 -17.01 -6.85
CA TRP A 18 13.41 -17.24 -6.24
C TRP A 18 13.06 -18.73 -6.21
N PRO A 19 12.59 -19.24 -5.05
CA PRO A 19 12.11 -20.62 -4.97
C PRO A 19 10.96 -20.90 -5.95
N THR A 20 10.82 -22.14 -6.39
CA THR A 20 9.78 -22.57 -7.33
C THR A 20 8.36 -22.23 -6.85
N GLY A 21 8.12 -22.23 -5.54
CA GLY A 21 6.85 -21.87 -4.92
C GLY A 21 6.43 -20.40 -5.11
N MET A 22 7.36 -19.51 -5.49
CA MET A 22 7.03 -18.09 -5.70
C MET A 22 6.05 -17.84 -6.84
N ARG A 23 6.07 -18.68 -7.88
CA ARG A 23 5.09 -18.59 -8.97
C ARG A 23 3.66 -18.76 -8.45
N ASP A 24 3.45 -19.76 -7.62
CA ASP A 24 2.12 -20.04 -7.04
C ASP A 24 1.77 -19.02 -5.95
N ALA A 25 2.76 -18.56 -5.20
CA ALA A 25 2.59 -17.51 -4.20
C ALA A 25 2.09 -16.18 -4.80
N LEU A 26 2.49 -15.85 -6.02
CA LEU A 26 2.07 -14.64 -6.72
C LEU A 26 0.81 -14.82 -7.60
N ALA A 27 0.30 -16.03 -7.75
CA ALA A 27 -0.89 -16.31 -8.56
C ALA A 27 -2.13 -15.48 -8.14
N PRO A 28 -2.38 -15.22 -6.83
CA PRO A 28 -3.52 -14.38 -6.41
C PRO A 28 -3.49 -12.94 -6.93
N LEU A 29 -2.35 -12.44 -7.37
CA LEU A 29 -2.24 -11.12 -8.00
C LEU A 29 -2.72 -11.10 -9.45
N ARG A 30 -3.25 -12.20 -9.97
CA ARG A 30 -3.84 -12.31 -11.32
C ARG A 30 -5.19 -13.04 -11.27
N PRO A 31 -6.19 -12.49 -10.54
CA PRO A 31 -7.50 -13.11 -10.49
C PRO A 31 -8.14 -13.13 -11.89
N PRO A 32 -8.92 -14.17 -12.24
CA PRO A 32 -9.50 -14.29 -13.58
C PRO A 32 -10.58 -13.23 -13.88
N ASN A 33 -11.22 -12.70 -12.84
CA ASN A 33 -12.31 -11.72 -12.96
C ASN A 33 -12.06 -10.55 -11.99
N PRO A 34 -11.09 -9.66 -12.28
CA PRO A 34 -10.83 -8.52 -11.41
C PRO A 34 -11.96 -7.49 -11.51
N ARG A 35 -12.32 -6.86 -10.40
CA ARG A 35 -13.24 -5.72 -10.37
C ARG A 35 -12.57 -4.46 -10.89
N HIS A 36 -11.27 -4.31 -10.60
CA HIS A 36 -10.45 -3.19 -11.03
C HIS A 36 -9.48 -3.64 -12.12
N PRO A 37 -9.17 -2.77 -13.10
CA PRO A 37 -8.21 -3.09 -14.15
C PRO A 37 -6.83 -3.41 -13.55
N TYR A 38 -6.07 -4.25 -14.24
CA TYR A 38 -4.68 -4.47 -13.87
C TYR A 38 -3.89 -3.17 -13.97
N PRO A 39 -2.97 -2.92 -13.03
CA PRO A 39 -2.12 -1.73 -13.07
C PRO A 39 -1.29 -1.70 -14.34
N LYS A 40 -0.97 -0.49 -14.79
CA LYS A 40 0.00 -0.31 -15.87
C LYS A 40 1.35 -0.91 -15.44
N THR A 41 2.05 -1.51 -16.37
CA THR A 41 3.38 -2.10 -16.13
C THR A 41 4.49 -1.31 -16.79
N GLU A 42 4.21 -0.66 -17.92
CA GLU A 42 5.18 0.14 -18.64
C GLU A 42 5.46 1.45 -17.89
N GLY A 43 6.74 1.72 -17.61
CA GLY A 43 7.16 2.89 -16.85
C GLY A 43 6.73 2.87 -15.38
N ARG A 44 6.40 1.71 -14.84
CA ARG A 44 6.02 1.54 -13.43
C ARG A 44 7.02 0.68 -12.67
N PRO A 45 7.21 0.96 -11.38
CA PRO A 45 8.09 0.14 -10.54
C PRO A 45 7.63 -1.32 -10.52
N LYS A 46 8.58 -2.23 -10.57
CA LYS A 46 8.31 -3.67 -10.64
C LYS A 46 8.12 -4.32 -9.27
N GLY A 47 8.53 -3.65 -8.19
CA GLY A 47 8.44 -4.19 -6.84
C GLY A 47 9.35 -5.41 -6.62
N LEU A 48 10.48 -5.50 -7.32
CA LEU A 48 11.33 -6.69 -7.28
C LEU A 48 11.95 -6.90 -5.91
N ASN A 49 12.29 -5.84 -5.19
CA ASN A 49 12.91 -5.95 -3.88
C ASN A 49 11.92 -6.39 -2.79
N VAL A 50 10.67 -5.89 -2.80
CA VAL A 50 9.64 -6.42 -1.88
C VAL A 50 9.33 -7.87 -2.18
N LEU A 51 9.18 -8.25 -3.46
CA LEU A 51 8.94 -9.63 -3.85
C LEU A 51 10.14 -10.53 -3.53
N GLY A 52 11.37 -10.03 -3.71
CA GLY A 52 12.59 -10.73 -3.34
C GLY A 52 12.75 -10.92 -1.82
N THR A 53 12.31 -9.94 -1.02
CA THR A 53 12.25 -10.09 0.43
C THR A 53 11.24 -11.19 0.82
N PHE A 54 10.07 -11.19 0.20
CA PHE A 54 9.03 -12.19 0.46
C PHE A 54 9.37 -13.58 -0.09
N ALA A 55 10.25 -13.68 -1.09
CA ALA A 55 10.68 -14.94 -1.66
C ALA A 55 11.42 -15.86 -0.65
N HIS A 56 11.86 -15.32 0.49
CA HIS A 56 12.39 -16.13 1.60
C HIS A 56 11.31 -17.01 2.27
N HIS A 57 10.02 -16.70 2.09
CA HIS A 57 8.93 -17.48 2.69
C HIS A 57 7.71 -17.58 1.75
N PRO A 58 7.77 -18.42 0.70
CA PRO A 58 6.72 -18.51 -0.32
C PRO A 58 5.30 -18.81 0.23
N GLU A 59 5.19 -19.63 1.27
CA GLU A 59 3.91 -19.98 1.88
C GLU A 59 3.25 -18.75 2.55
N LEU A 60 4.02 -17.97 3.32
CA LEU A 60 3.56 -16.72 3.89
C LEU A 60 3.21 -15.71 2.78
N THR A 61 4.05 -15.64 1.76
CA THR A 61 3.82 -14.79 0.59
C THR A 61 2.49 -15.13 -0.08
N HIS A 62 2.18 -16.41 -0.28
CA HIS A 62 0.91 -16.84 -0.86
C HIS A 62 -0.29 -16.38 -0.01
N ALA A 63 -0.23 -16.57 1.30
CA ALA A 63 -1.30 -16.16 2.21
C ALA A 63 -1.50 -14.63 2.18
N PHE A 64 -0.41 -13.86 2.27
CA PHE A 64 -0.47 -12.41 2.20
C PHE A 64 -0.95 -11.92 0.82
N MET A 65 -0.44 -12.48 -0.28
CA MET A 65 -0.86 -12.08 -1.63
C MET A 65 -2.29 -12.49 -1.96
N THR A 66 -2.83 -13.52 -1.31
CA THR A 66 -4.28 -13.84 -1.40
C THR A 66 -5.10 -12.71 -0.79
N PHE A 67 -4.73 -12.25 0.38
CA PHE A 67 -5.37 -11.11 1.05
C PHE A 67 -5.17 -9.80 0.26
N ASN A 68 -3.94 -9.47 -0.08
CA ASN A 68 -3.63 -8.25 -0.82
C ASN A 68 -4.21 -8.24 -2.24
N GLY A 69 -4.34 -9.41 -2.87
CA GLY A 69 -5.01 -9.58 -4.15
C GLY A 69 -6.49 -9.19 -4.11
N HIS A 70 -7.20 -9.46 -2.99
CA HIS A 70 -8.54 -8.92 -2.77
C HIS A 70 -8.51 -7.38 -2.78
N ILE A 71 -7.65 -6.77 -1.98
CA ILE A 71 -7.54 -5.32 -1.86
C ILE A 71 -7.26 -4.66 -3.21
N LEU A 72 -6.34 -5.21 -3.99
CA LEU A 72 -5.93 -4.64 -5.25
C LEU A 72 -6.97 -4.80 -6.37
N PHE A 73 -7.66 -5.95 -6.43
CA PHE A 73 -8.41 -6.33 -7.63
C PHE A 73 -9.90 -6.55 -7.41
N THR A 74 -10.35 -6.79 -6.18
CA THR A 74 -11.75 -7.15 -5.89
C THR A 74 -12.41 -6.27 -4.82
N SER A 75 -11.66 -5.42 -4.14
CA SER A 75 -12.16 -4.43 -3.18
C SER A 75 -13.30 -3.59 -3.76
N THR A 76 -14.23 -3.18 -2.91
CA THR A 76 -15.34 -2.31 -3.26
C THR A 76 -14.96 -0.83 -3.26
N LEU A 77 -13.82 -0.46 -2.66
CA LEU A 77 -13.29 0.90 -2.71
C LEU A 77 -12.90 1.29 -4.15
N ALA A 78 -13.11 2.55 -4.49
CA ALA A 78 -12.56 3.08 -5.72
C ALA A 78 -11.02 3.02 -5.69
N PRO A 79 -10.33 2.81 -6.85
CA PRO A 79 -8.87 2.77 -6.87
C PRO A 79 -8.21 4.01 -6.29
N ARG A 80 -8.81 5.20 -6.48
CA ARG A 80 -8.34 6.45 -5.89
C ARG A 80 -8.39 6.42 -4.35
N ASP A 81 -9.51 5.99 -3.78
CA ASP A 81 -9.69 5.96 -2.32
C ASP A 81 -8.72 4.98 -1.69
N ARG A 82 -8.58 3.78 -2.26
CA ARG A 82 -7.58 2.80 -1.84
C ARG A 82 -6.17 3.39 -1.84
N GLU A 83 -5.79 4.10 -2.90
CA GLU A 83 -4.44 4.66 -3.03
C GLU A 83 -4.17 5.77 -2.00
N LEU A 84 -5.17 6.62 -1.70
CA LEU A 84 -5.07 7.61 -0.61
C LEU A 84 -4.85 6.94 0.75
N ILE A 85 -5.56 5.84 1.03
CA ILE A 85 -5.38 5.04 2.26
C ILE A 85 -3.96 4.50 2.34
N VAL A 86 -3.47 3.88 1.27
CA VAL A 86 -2.13 3.28 1.22
C VAL A 86 -1.04 4.32 1.44
N LEU A 87 -1.10 5.44 0.73
CA LEU A 87 -0.16 6.55 0.91
C LEU A 87 -0.18 7.08 2.34
N ARG A 88 -1.37 7.19 2.98
CA ARG A 88 -1.46 7.68 4.35
C ARG A 88 -0.83 6.71 5.34
N VAL A 89 -1.05 5.41 5.20
CA VAL A 89 -0.38 4.38 6.02
C VAL A 89 1.15 4.46 5.85
N ALA A 90 1.63 4.53 4.61
CA ALA A 90 3.05 4.65 4.31
C ALA A 90 3.68 5.88 4.97
N ALA A 91 3.01 7.04 4.94
CA ALA A 91 3.45 8.28 5.59
C ALA A 91 3.51 8.12 7.11
N LEU A 92 2.45 7.57 7.74
CA LEU A 92 2.39 7.38 9.19
C LEU A 92 3.45 6.40 9.71
N ARG A 93 3.77 5.37 8.94
CA ARG A 93 4.77 4.34 9.29
C ARG A 93 6.19 4.69 8.84
N ASN A 94 6.40 5.83 8.17
CA ASN A 94 7.67 6.20 7.55
C ASN A 94 8.21 5.06 6.67
N SER A 95 7.33 4.40 5.92
CA SER A 95 7.67 3.32 4.99
C SER A 95 8.08 3.93 3.66
N ILE A 96 9.38 4.25 3.55
CA ILE A 96 9.93 4.93 2.36
C ILE A 96 9.68 4.09 1.10
N TYR A 97 9.89 2.77 1.17
CA TYR A 97 9.68 1.89 0.03
C TYR A 97 8.24 1.95 -0.48
N GLU A 98 7.28 1.83 0.43
CA GLU A 98 5.86 1.85 0.13
C GLU A 98 5.43 3.22 -0.43
N TRP A 99 5.90 4.29 0.22
CA TRP A 99 5.65 5.66 -0.20
C TRP A 99 6.11 5.91 -1.65
N GLU A 100 7.36 5.62 -1.97
CA GLU A 100 7.93 5.87 -3.30
C GLU A 100 7.24 5.02 -4.40
N GLN A 101 6.88 3.78 -4.10
CA GLN A 101 6.11 2.92 -5.01
C GLN A 101 4.73 3.54 -5.30
N HIS A 102 3.99 3.87 -4.25
CA HIS A 102 2.61 4.32 -4.37
C HIS A 102 2.49 5.77 -4.85
N ALA A 103 3.47 6.63 -4.58
CA ALA A 103 3.53 7.97 -5.16
C ALA A 103 3.60 7.94 -6.70
N VAL A 104 4.29 6.94 -7.28
CA VAL A 104 4.30 6.74 -8.75
C VAL A 104 2.96 6.21 -9.25
N ILE A 105 2.31 5.30 -8.51
CA ILE A 105 1.03 4.69 -8.88
C ILE A 105 -0.13 5.69 -8.72
N ALA A 106 -0.02 6.62 -7.79
CA ALA A 106 -1.03 7.63 -7.47
C ALA A 106 -1.54 8.39 -8.71
N GLY A 107 -0.63 8.78 -9.59
CA GLY A 107 -0.97 9.47 -10.84
C GLY A 107 -1.91 8.66 -11.76
N ASP A 108 -1.80 7.34 -11.77
CA ASP A 108 -2.70 6.46 -12.55
C ASP A 108 -4.12 6.42 -11.98
N ASN A 109 -4.26 6.78 -10.70
CA ASN A 109 -5.52 6.82 -9.96
C ASN A 109 -6.06 8.27 -9.81
N GLY A 110 -5.54 9.23 -10.57
CA GLY A 110 -6.01 10.63 -10.55
C GLY A 110 -5.64 11.39 -9.28
N ILE A 111 -4.54 11.00 -8.61
CA ILE A 111 -3.96 11.71 -7.47
C ILE A 111 -2.72 12.44 -7.99
N ASP A 112 -2.78 13.76 -8.04
CA ASP A 112 -1.67 14.60 -8.47
C ASP A 112 -0.61 14.77 -7.36
N GLU A 113 0.53 15.38 -7.71
CA GLU A 113 1.64 15.57 -6.77
C GLU A 113 1.24 16.44 -5.57
N ASP A 114 0.37 17.43 -5.76
CA ASP A 114 -0.14 18.27 -4.68
C ASP A 114 -1.01 17.45 -3.71
N ALA A 115 -1.84 16.55 -4.22
CA ALA A 115 -2.65 15.65 -3.39
C ALA A 115 -1.76 14.63 -2.66
N VAL A 116 -0.71 14.10 -3.30
CA VAL A 116 0.28 13.24 -2.63
C VAL A 116 0.95 13.98 -1.47
N ALA A 117 1.37 15.23 -1.68
CA ALA A 117 1.96 16.05 -0.61
C ALA A 117 0.97 16.30 0.53
N ARG A 118 -0.31 16.56 0.22
CA ARG A 118 -1.37 16.72 1.23
C ARG A 118 -1.64 15.45 2.03
N VAL A 119 -1.58 14.27 1.41
CA VAL A 119 -1.69 13.00 2.14
C VAL A 119 -0.61 12.86 3.20
N ALA A 120 0.62 13.23 2.88
CA ALA A 120 1.72 13.21 3.85
C ALA A 120 1.46 14.14 5.04
N ALA A 121 0.97 15.35 4.77
CA ALA A 121 0.66 16.34 5.80
C ALA A 121 -0.54 15.94 6.67
N GLY A 122 -1.57 15.31 6.09
CA GLY A 122 -2.65 14.68 6.84
C GLY A 122 -4.08 15.11 6.46
N PRO A 123 -5.06 14.58 7.19
CA PRO A 123 -6.47 14.86 6.91
C PRO A 123 -6.86 16.32 7.10
N ASP A 124 -6.19 17.07 7.97
CA ASP A 124 -6.54 18.46 8.28
C ASP A 124 -6.08 19.48 7.22
N GLU A 125 -5.31 19.03 6.22
CA GLU A 125 -4.92 19.90 5.11
C GLU A 125 -6.14 20.30 4.26
N PRO A 126 -6.21 21.56 3.81
CA PRO A 126 -7.33 22.00 3.00
C PRO A 126 -7.34 21.34 1.62
N GLY A 127 -8.53 21.14 1.05
CA GLY A 127 -8.72 20.61 -0.30
C GLY A 127 -9.20 19.17 -0.37
N TRP A 128 -9.45 18.51 0.76
CA TRP A 128 -10.14 17.24 0.83
C TRP A 128 -11.66 17.42 0.76
N THR A 129 -12.37 16.53 0.10
CA THR A 129 -13.82 16.40 0.27
C THR A 129 -14.11 15.92 1.70
N PRO A 130 -15.34 16.11 2.22
CA PRO A 130 -15.69 15.60 3.56
C PRO A 130 -15.43 14.10 3.71
N LEU A 131 -15.71 13.30 2.68
CA LEU A 131 -15.47 11.87 2.69
C LEU A 131 -13.98 11.52 2.68
N GLU A 132 -13.17 12.16 1.83
CA GLU A 132 -11.71 11.96 1.82
C GLU A 132 -11.07 12.36 3.15
N HIS A 133 -11.51 13.49 3.75
CA HIS A 133 -11.07 13.89 5.08
C HIS A 133 -11.39 12.81 6.12
N ALA A 134 -12.63 12.32 6.18
CA ALA A 134 -13.04 11.29 7.13
C ALA A 134 -12.30 9.97 6.89
N MET A 135 -12.08 9.59 5.63
CA MET A 135 -11.33 8.40 5.26
C MET A 135 -9.87 8.48 5.74
N LEU A 136 -9.17 9.59 5.48
CA LEU A 136 -7.79 9.80 5.94
C LEU A 136 -7.72 9.88 7.47
N ARG A 137 -8.71 10.49 8.12
CA ARG A 137 -8.84 10.52 9.57
C ARG A 137 -9.03 9.12 10.13
N ALA A 138 -9.84 8.28 9.49
CA ALA A 138 -10.01 6.88 9.89
C ALA A 138 -8.70 6.10 9.81
N VAL A 139 -7.86 6.35 8.79
CA VAL A 139 -6.52 5.76 8.70
C VAL A 139 -5.67 6.15 9.93
N ASP A 140 -5.65 7.44 10.27
CA ASP A 140 -4.90 7.94 11.43
C ASP A 140 -5.37 7.28 12.74
N GLU A 141 -6.67 7.19 12.94
CA GLU A 141 -7.29 6.60 14.13
C GLU A 141 -7.04 5.08 14.21
N LEU A 142 -7.20 4.36 13.10
CA LEU A 142 -6.94 2.92 13.03
C LEU A 142 -5.47 2.58 13.32
N VAL A 143 -4.54 3.33 12.72
CA VAL A 143 -3.09 3.11 12.89
C VAL A 143 -2.63 3.43 14.32
N ARG A 144 -3.26 4.42 14.98
CA ARG A 144 -2.89 4.86 16.33
C ARG A 144 -3.64 4.10 17.42
N ASP A 145 -4.97 3.96 17.27
CA ASP A 145 -5.88 3.57 18.34
C ASP A 145 -6.61 2.24 18.08
N ALA A 146 -6.43 1.63 16.87
CA ALA A 146 -7.12 0.42 16.42
C ALA A 146 -8.67 0.54 16.45
N THR A 147 -9.21 1.75 16.28
CA THR A 147 -10.64 2.03 16.27
C THR A 147 -10.92 3.28 15.43
N ILE A 148 -12.20 3.55 15.14
CA ILE A 148 -12.67 4.76 14.47
C ILE A 148 -13.60 5.51 15.42
N SER A 149 -13.40 6.82 15.57
CA SER A 149 -14.24 7.67 16.42
C SER A 149 -15.66 7.81 15.85
N GLY A 150 -16.64 8.05 16.74
CA GLY A 150 -18.04 8.23 16.30
C GLY A 150 -18.21 9.38 15.30
N ALA A 151 -17.44 10.46 15.42
CA ALA A 151 -17.51 11.59 14.51
C ALA A 151 -17.01 11.21 13.09
N THR A 152 -15.89 10.49 13.00
CA THR A 152 -15.35 9.98 11.74
C THR A 152 -16.30 8.95 11.13
N TRP A 153 -16.82 8.02 11.96
CA TRP A 153 -17.75 6.99 11.54
C TRP A 153 -19.01 7.56 10.87
N THR A 154 -19.63 8.59 11.48
CA THR A 154 -20.86 9.23 10.93
C THR A 154 -20.65 9.73 9.50
N VAL A 155 -19.51 10.33 9.19
CA VAL A 155 -19.23 10.81 7.83
C VAL A 155 -18.94 9.65 6.88
N LEU A 156 -18.27 8.60 7.34
CA LEU A 156 -17.99 7.42 6.53
C LEU A 156 -19.29 6.69 6.14
N GLU A 157 -20.21 6.46 7.09
CA GLU A 157 -21.48 5.75 6.81
C GLU A 157 -22.44 6.52 5.89
N GLU A 158 -22.26 7.85 5.74
CA GLU A 158 -22.98 8.63 4.74
C GLU A 158 -22.46 8.43 3.31
N GLY A 159 -21.16 8.09 3.16
CA GLY A 159 -20.48 8.01 1.87
C GLY A 159 -20.09 6.59 1.43
N PHE A 160 -19.97 5.65 2.37
CA PHE A 160 -19.58 4.25 2.13
C PHE A 160 -20.61 3.29 2.66
N ASP A 161 -20.79 2.17 1.97
CA ASP A 161 -21.52 1.01 2.49
C ASP A 161 -20.63 0.15 3.43
N ASP A 162 -21.26 -0.83 4.08
CA ASP A 162 -20.58 -1.74 5.02
C ASP A 162 -19.39 -2.48 4.38
N GLN A 163 -19.48 -2.84 3.09
CA GLN A 163 -18.41 -3.52 2.38
C GLN A 163 -17.22 -2.58 2.16
N GLN A 164 -17.48 -1.34 1.78
CA GLN A 164 -16.45 -0.32 1.59
C GLN A 164 -15.75 0.04 2.91
N ILE A 165 -16.50 0.13 4.02
CA ILE A 165 -15.92 0.38 5.35
C ILE A 165 -15.04 -0.81 5.78
N LEU A 166 -15.48 -2.05 5.55
CA LEU A 166 -14.65 -3.23 5.80
C LEU A 166 -13.39 -3.22 4.93
N ASP A 167 -13.52 -2.94 3.64
CA ASP A 167 -12.37 -2.85 2.73
C ASP A 167 -11.40 -1.75 3.15
N LEU A 168 -11.89 -0.60 3.69
CA LEU A 168 -11.04 0.44 4.26
C LEU A 168 -10.21 -0.11 5.44
N VAL A 169 -10.87 -0.72 6.43
CA VAL A 169 -10.20 -1.26 7.62
C VAL A 169 -9.17 -2.32 7.24
N PHE A 170 -9.53 -3.25 6.34
CA PHE A 170 -8.62 -4.30 5.91
C PHE A 170 -7.50 -3.78 5.00
N THR A 171 -7.72 -2.73 4.22
CA THR A 171 -6.66 -2.05 3.46
C THR A 171 -5.64 -1.42 4.40
N VAL A 172 -6.08 -0.68 5.41
CA VAL A 172 -5.19 -0.12 6.43
C VAL A 172 -4.37 -1.22 7.09
N GLY A 173 -5.00 -2.30 7.54
CA GLY A 173 -4.30 -3.41 8.20
C GLY A 173 -3.28 -4.11 7.31
N ALA A 174 -3.60 -4.35 6.04
CA ALA A 174 -2.68 -4.99 5.10
C ALA A 174 -1.43 -4.16 4.86
N TYR A 175 -1.60 -2.86 4.62
CA TYR A 175 -0.49 -1.95 4.35
C TYR A 175 0.28 -1.60 5.62
N ASP A 176 -0.35 -1.61 6.78
CA ASP A 176 0.33 -1.48 8.07
C ASP A 176 1.29 -2.66 8.33
N VAL A 177 0.84 -3.89 8.08
CA VAL A 177 1.69 -5.09 8.16
C VAL A 177 2.80 -5.04 7.11
N LEU A 178 2.50 -4.61 5.89
CA LEU A 178 3.49 -4.49 4.82
C LEU A 178 4.56 -3.46 5.19
N ALA A 179 4.18 -2.28 5.67
CA ALA A 179 5.09 -1.24 6.13
C ALA A 179 6.02 -1.75 7.25
N MET A 180 5.46 -2.47 8.24
CA MET A 180 6.27 -3.09 9.30
C MET A 180 7.29 -4.08 8.73
N ALA A 181 6.89 -4.95 7.80
CA ALA A 181 7.78 -5.93 7.18
C ALA A 181 8.91 -5.25 6.41
N LEU A 182 8.60 -4.26 5.57
CA LEU A 182 9.56 -3.51 4.78
C LEU A 182 10.58 -2.77 5.65
N ASN A 183 10.09 -2.07 6.68
CA ASN A 183 10.94 -1.32 7.62
C ASN A 183 11.84 -2.25 8.44
N VAL A 184 11.31 -3.36 8.97
CA VAL A 184 12.09 -4.32 9.78
C VAL A 184 13.14 -5.02 8.94
N CYS A 185 12.80 -5.43 7.71
CA CYS A 185 13.74 -6.08 6.81
C CYS A 185 14.78 -5.10 6.24
N GLY A 186 14.52 -3.80 6.26
CA GLY A 186 15.35 -2.80 5.62
C GLY A 186 15.32 -2.97 4.10
N THR A 187 14.14 -3.27 3.52
CA THR A 187 14.02 -3.51 2.08
C THR A 187 14.42 -2.25 1.29
N PRO A 188 15.47 -2.31 0.45
CA PRO A 188 15.94 -1.15 -0.30
C PRO A 188 14.97 -0.81 -1.45
N LEU A 189 14.95 0.46 -1.86
CA LEU A 189 14.23 0.87 -3.06
C LEU A 189 14.71 0.09 -4.28
N ASP A 190 13.77 -0.26 -5.16
CA ASP A 190 14.10 -0.80 -6.48
C ASP A 190 14.92 0.22 -7.29
N ASP A 191 15.77 -0.27 -8.20
CA ASP A 191 16.61 0.61 -9.01
C ASP A 191 15.80 1.56 -9.91
N ASP A 192 14.58 1.15 -10.31
CA ASP A 192 13.65 1.95 -11.10
C ASP A 192 12.89 3.01 -10.27
N LEU A 193 13.07 3.03 -8.95
CA LEU A 193 12.56 4.05 -8.02
C LEU A 193 13.64 5.04 -7.55
N LYS A 194 14.91 4.69 -7.73
CA LYS A 194 16.01 5.57 -7.33
C LYS A 194 16.03 6.78 -8.25
N ARG A 195 15.85 7.97 -7.68
CA ARG A 195 16.03 9.21 -8.43
C ARG A 195 17.51 9.38 -8.77
N PRO A 196 17.88 9.85 -10.00
CA PRO A 196 19.25 10.07 -10.40
C PRO A 196 19.95 11.15 -9.55
#